data_33de691c357bb7d7c9173f2d3d023f0c
#
_entry.id   33de691c357bb7d7c9173f2d3d023f0c
#
_cell.length_a   1.000
_cell.length_b   1.000
_cell.length_c   1.000
_cell.angle_alpha   90.00
_cell.angle_beta   90.00
_cell.angle_gamma   90.00
#
_symmetry.space_group_name_H-M   'P 1'
#
loop_
_entity.id
_entity.type
_entity.pdbx_description
1 polymer ?
#
loop_
_entity_poly.entity_id
_entity_poly.type
_entity_poly.pdbx_seq_one_letter_code
_entity_poly.pdbx_strand_id
1 'polypeptide(L)'
;MNTALVTLLLASTPAQPPNNPSADTKAEAEEASAEARKLAAEYVVRFDKPEVMLRVEPEPVLRWTNHLGRRFYGDVYVWTHQGRPEVVASVTTIFAKTRSTYTEIQSLSTGRPILSRGDKVVWEPAEPGVELKPLPGAPKPGATAGARLLQMRTLAAHFTVVADYGIDKEQKEDLRLLSTPVYRYQSPDLGVLDGGLFAFTKGIDPDAFLMLEARGKKDDAEWEFAFARFNGSCALRAVLKEKTVWEVERLSGKTLSDRKQPYFNFSK
;
A
#
# COMPACT_ATOMS: atom_id res chain seq x y z
N MET A 1 -30.01 -55.02 -29.30
CA MET A 1 -29.53 -53.64 -29.14
C MET A 1 -29.02 -53.51 -27.73
N ASN A 2 -27.70 -53.61 -27.54
CA ASN A 2 -27.06 -53.52 -26.21
C ASN A 2 -26.53 -52.06 -26.02
N THR A 3 -27.09 -51.39 -25.07
CA THR A 3 -26.64 -50.05 -24.66
C THR A 3 -25.62 -50.22 -23.53
N ALA A 4 -24.36 -49.97 -23.85
CA ALA A 4 -23.27 -49.98 -22.87
C ALA A 4 -23.29 -48.62 -22.07
N LEU A 5 -23.43 -48.71 -20.77
CA LEU A 5 -23.35 -47.60 -19.86
C LEU A 5 -21.87 -47.36 -19.53
N VAL A 6 -21.32 -46.26 -20.00
CA VAL A 6 -19.93 -45.82 -19.66
C VAL A 6 -20.00 -45.03 -18.39
N THR A 7 -19.52 -45.62 -17.29
CA THR A 7 -19.38 -44.93 -15.99
C THR A 7 -18.05 -44.13 -15.97
N LEU A 8 -18.14 -42.83 -16.01
CA LEU A 8 -16.98 -41.91 -15.88
C LEU A 8 -16.58 -41.83 -14.40
N LEU A 9 -15.47 -42.46 -14.03
CA LEU A 9 -14.83 -42.29 -12.73
C LEU A 9 -14.08 -40.96 -12.71
N LEU A 10 -14.65 -39.96 -12.04
CA LEU A 10 -13.94 -38.72 -11.68
C LEU A 10 -12.94 -39.05 -10.58
N ALA A 11 -11.66 -39.10 -10.90
CA ALA A 11 -10.58 -39.19 -9.94
C ALA A 11 -10.46 -37.83 -9.23
N SER A 12 -10.87 -37.80 -7.98
CA SER A 12 -10.63 -36.66 -7.10
C SER A 12 -9.13 -36.57 -6.79
N THR A 13 -8.45 -35.55 -7.30
CA THR A 13 -7.09 -35.22 -6.90
C THR A 13 -7.10 -34.86 -5.41
N PRO A 14 -6.27 -35.48 -4.56
CA PRO A 14 -6.19 -35.12 -3.15
C PRO A 14 -5.73 -33.66 -3.03
N ALA A 15 -6.46 -32.89 -2.24
CA ALA A 15 -6.08 -31.52 -1.90
C ALA A 15 -4.67 -31.55 -1.28
N GLN A 16 -3.73 -30.79 -1.86
CA GLN A 16 -2.43 -30.60 -1.24
C GLN A 16 -2.63 -30.04 0.19
N PRO A 17 -1.95 -30.60 1.20
CA PRO A 17 -2.00 -30.03 2.53
C PRO A 17 -1.47 -28.58 2.48
N PRO A 18 -1.99 -27.66 3.34
CA PRO A 18 -1.50 -26.31 3.40
C PRO A 18 0.02 -26.35 3.67
N ASN A 19 0.80 -25.71 2.80
CA ASN A 19 2.24 -25.58 2.96
C ASN A 19 2.50 -24.78 4.26
N ASN A 20 2.73 -25.47 5.36
CA ASN A 20 3.30 -24.83 6.54
C ASN A 20 4.70 -24.33 6.16
N PRO A 21 5.00 -23.03 6.37
CA PRO A 21 6.32 -22.50 6.08
C PRO A 21 7.38 -23.33 6.80
N SER A 22 8.48 -23.64 6.13
CA SER A 22 9.59 -24.35 6.75
C SER A 22 10.15 -23.55 7.95
N ALA A 23 10.82 -24.19 8.88
CA ALA A 23 11.47 -23.53 10.02
C ALA A 23 12.41 -22.40 9.55
N ASP A 24 13.11 -22.60 8.44
CA ASP A 24 14.01 -21.62 7.83
C ASP A 24 13.25 -20.37 7.34
N THR A 25 12.09 -20.54 6.69
CA THR A 25 11.29 -19.39 6.20
C THR A 25 10.69 -18.58 7.36
N LYS A 26 10.38 -19.21 8.49
CA LYS A 26 9.91 -18.52 9.69
C LYS A 26 11.04 -17.70 10.33
N ALA A 27 12.23 -18.28 10.47
CA ALA A 27 13.39 -17.58 11.00
C ALA A 27 13.79 -16.37 10.12
N GLU A 28 13.77 -16.53 8.79
CA GLU A 28 14.03 -15.45 7.86
C GLU A 28 13.00 -14.31 7.98
N ALA A 29 11.71 -14.63 8.14
CA ALA A 29 10.66 -13.64 8.33
C ALA A 29 10.83 -12.85 9.64
N GLU A 30 11.19 -13.53 10.73
CA GLU A 30 11.49 -12.91 12.02
C GLU A 30 12.72 -11.99 11.93
N GLU A 31 13.79 -12.44 11.29
CA GLU A 31 15.00 -11.66 11.05
C GLU A 31 14.73 -10.42 10.19
N ALA A 32 13.98 -10.57 9.08
CA ALA A 32 13.58 -9.46 8.23
C ALA A 32 12.75 -8.42 8.98
N SER A 33 11.78 -8.88 9.79
CA SER A 33 10.91 -8.00 10.58
C SER A 33 11.69 -7.26 11.68
N ALA A 34 12.67 -7.89 12.31
CA ALA A 34 13.55 -7.23 13.28
C ALA A 34 14.39 -6.12 12.62
N GLU A 35 14.96 -6.39 11.44
CA GLU A 35 15.71 -5.39 10.66
C GLU A 35 14.80 -4.26 10.19
N ALA A 36 13.59 -4.56 9.71
CA ALA A 36 12.64 -3.56 9.27
C ALA A 36 12.23 -2.62 10.42
N ARG A 37 11.93 -3.16 11.60
CA ARG A 37 11.60 -2.36 12.79
C ARG A 37 12.75 -1.42 13.18
N LYS A 38 13.98 -1.93 13.15
CA LYS A 38 15.18 -1.13 13.43
C LYS A 38 15.32 0.03 12.45
N LEU A 39 15.21 -0.22 11.15
CA LEU A 39 15.33 0.80 10.12
C LEU A 39 14.21 1.83 10.19
N ALA A 40 12.95 1.39 10.38
CA ALA A 40 11.83 2.30 10.54
C ALA A 40 12.01 3.25 11.73
N ALA A 41 12.58 2.76 12.84
CA ALA A 41 12.88 3.59 14.01
C ALA A 41 14.06 4.57 13.80
N GLU A 42 14.97 4.28 12.86
CA GLU A 42 16.07 5.19 12.49
C GLU A 42 15.62 6.32 11.54
N TYR A 43 14.45 6.17 10.89
CA TYR A 43 13.93 7.15 9.95
C TYR A 43 13.17 8.26 10.66
N VAL A 44 13.69 9.46 10.53
CA VAL A 44 13.08 10.70 11.03
C VAL A 44 12.35 11.36 9.88
N VAL A 45 11.02 11.45 9.99
CA VAL A 45 10.17 12.10 8.98
C VAL A 45 9.55 13.36 9.57
N ARG A 46 9.60 14.46 8.81
CA ARG A 46 9.08 15.77 9.24
C ARG A 46 8.54 16.58 8.07
N PHE A 47 7.71 17.55 8.36
CA PHE A 47 7.49 18.70 7.49
C PHE A 47 8.45 19.81 7.88
N ASP A 48 8.86 20.63 6.92
CA ASP A 48 9.82 21.69 7.16
C ASP A 48 9.16 23.03 7.53
N LYS A 49 7.99 23.31 6.96
CA LYS A 49 7.28 24.58 7.15
C LYS A 49 5.78 24.39 7.31
N PRO A 50 5.21 24.51 8.54
CA PRO A 50 5.93 24.59 9.81
C PRO A 50 6.70 23.28 10.09
N GLU A 51 7.71 23.35 10.94
CA GLU A 51 8.44 22.16 11.36
C GLU A 51 7.53 21.27 12.23
N VAL A 52 7.22 20.10 11.70
CA VAL A 52 6.35 19.13 12.37
C VAL A 52 6.96 17.76 12.22
N MET A 53 7.28 17.13 13.35
CA MET A 53 7.76 15.75 13.38
C MET A 53 6.60 14.77 13.20
N LEU A 54 6.73 13.84 12.27
CA LEU A 54 5.78 12.78 12.08
C LEU A 54 6.14 11.59 12.99
N ARG A 55 5.12 10.94 13.52
CA ARG A 55 5.29 9.79 14.38
C ARG A 55 5.19 8.50 13.56
N VAL A 56 6.18 7.64 13.65
CA VAL A 56 6.09 6.27 13.09
C VAL A 56 5.16 5.42 13.96
N GLU A 57 4.29 4.63 13.33
CA GLU A 57 3.54 3.59 14.01
C GLU A 57 4.51 2.47 14.44
N PRO A 58 4.44 2.00 15.71
CA PRO A 58 5.46 1.09 16.26
C PRO A 58 5.43 -0.31 15.64
N GLU A 59 4.27 -0.73 15.13
CA GLU A 59 4.08 -2.01 14.45
C GLU A 59 3.79 -1.79 12.96
N PRO A 60 4.23 -2.70 12.08
CA PRO A 60 3.91 -2.62 10.67
C PRO A 60 2.41 -2.77 10.45
N VAL A 61 1.85 -1.94 9.58
CA VAL A 61 0.42 -1.97 9.21
C VAL A 61 0.09 -3.10 8.24
N LEU A 62 1.11 -3.63 7.56
CA LEU A 62 1.00 -4.78 6.66
C LEU A 62 2.33 -5.52 6.64
N ARG A 63 2.27 -6.86 6.60
CA ARG A 63 3.41 -7.72 6.30
C ARG A 63 3.13 -8.51 5.05
N TRP A 64 4.13 -8.63 4.20
CA TRP A 64 3.99 -9.36 2.94
C TRP A 64 5.23 -10.20 2.64
N THR A 65 5.04 -11.22 1.84
CA THR A 65 6.10 -12.10 1.38
C THR A 65 5.91 -12.42 -0.10
N ASN A 66 7.02 -12.58 -0.82
CA ASN A 66 6.99 -13.09 -2.18
C ASN A 66 8.12 -14.11 -2.33
N HIS A 67 7.77 -15.35 -2.64
CA HIS A 67 8.73 -16.44 -2.76
C HIS A 67 8.92 -16.92 -4.20
N LEU A 68 8.54 -16.12 -5.20
CA LEU A 68 8.76 -16.43 -6.60
C LEU A 68 10.22 -16.17 -6.98
N GLY A 69 11.04 -17.20 -6.94
CA GLY A 69 12.46 -17.20 -7.33
C GLY A 69 13.43 -16.70 -6.26
N ARG A 70 13.11 -15.64 -5.53
CA ARG A 70 13.82 -15.15 -4.34
C ARG A 70 12.85 -15.06 -3.18
N ARG A 71 13.35 -15.05 -1.95
CA ARG A 71 12.50 -14.88 -0.77
C ARG A 71 12.53 -13.42 -0.34
N PHE A 72 11.39 -12.75 -0.53
CA PHE A 72 11.19 -11.36 -0.13
C PHE A 72 10.29 -11.33 1.12
N TYR A 73 10.65 -10.51 2.07
CA TYR A 73 9.88 -10.23 3.28
C TYR A 73 9.83 -8.72 3.46
N GLY A 74 8.63 -8.15 3.43
CA GLY A 74 8.42 -6.72 3.56
C GLY A 74 7.49 -6.39 4.71
N ASP A 75 7.90 -5.43 5.55
CA ASP A 75 7.10 -4.84 6.61
C ASP A 75 6.78 -3.39 6.23
N VAL A 76 5.49 -3.06 6.17
CA VAL A 76 4.99 -1.74 5.78
C VAL A 76 4.70 -0.91 7.02
N TYR A 77 5.31 0.26 7.11
CA TYR A 77 5.12 1.24 8.20
C TYR A 77 4.48 2.52 7.67
N VAL A 78 3.80 3.24 8.55
CA VAL A 78 3.26 4.57 8.27
C VAL A 78 3.81 5.59 9.27
N TRP A 79 4.06 6.80 8.79
CA TRP A 79 4.36 7.98 9.62
C TRP A 79 3.17 8.90 9.59
N THR A 80 2.74 9.32 10.78
CA THR A 80 1.49 10.03 10.98
C THR A 80 1.70 11.44 11.51
N HIS A 81 0.81 12.35 11.11
CA HIS A 81 0.62 13.64 11.72
C HIS A 81 -0.79 13.70 12.33
N GLN A 82 -0.87 13.88 13.64
CA GLN A 82 -2.16 13.87 14.35
C GLN A 82 -3.04 12.66 14.04
N GLY A 83 -2.42 11.50 13.83
CA GLY A 83 -3.07 10.24 13.49
C GLY A 83 -3.31 10.00 11.99
N ARG A 84 -3.27 11.03 11.13
CA ARG A 84 -3.39 10.88 9.68
C ARG A 84 -2.07 10.36 9.09
N PRO A 85 -2.08 9.29 8.26
CA PRO A 85 -0.88 8.82 7.59
C PRO A 85 -0.44 9.82 6.51
N GLU A 86 0.80 10.25 6.60
CA GLU A 86 1.41 11.20 5.66
C GLU A 86 2.50 10.56 4.81
N VAL A 87 3.06 9.45 5.29
CA VAL A 87 4.06 8.68 4.57
C VAL A 87 3.83 7.19 4.82
N VAL A 88 4.01 6.39 3.80
CA VAL A 88 4.06 4.93 3.87
C VAL A 88 5.39 4.44 3.33
N ALA A 89 6.00 3.45 3.99
CA ALA A 89 7.20 2.81 3.48
C ALA A 89 7.20 1.31 3.75
N SER A 90 7.73 0.53 2.81
CA SER A 90 8.05 -0.88 3.00
C SER A 90 9.55 -1.04 3.19
N VAL A 91 9.95 -1.66 4.27
CA VAL A 91 11.33 -2.13 4.44
C VAL A 91 11.36 -3.60 4.08
N THR A 92 12.04 -3.90 2.99
CA THR A 92 12.04 -5.24 2.38
C THR A 92 13.41 -5.87 2.44
N THR A 93 13.48 -7.09 2.99
CA THR A 93 14.68 -7.92 2.99
C THR A 93 14.54 -9.05 1.97
N ILE A 94 15.56 -9.22 1.16
CA ILE A 94 15.68 -10.28 0.16
C ILE A 94 16.69 -11.31 0.67
N PHE A 95 16.24 -12.55 0.80
CA PHE A 95 17.11 -13.69 1.04
C PHE A 95 17.41 -14.41 -0.27
N ALA A 96 18.66 -14.25 -0.71
CA ALA A 96 19.25 -14.85 -1.92
C ALA A 96 20.68 -15.32 -1.58
N LYS A 97 21.55 -15.51 -2.59
CA LYS A 97 22.98 -15.78 -2.36
C LYS A 97 23.64 -14.69 -1.49
N THR A 98 23.23 -13.43 -1.71
CA THR A 98 23.62 -12.30 -0.88
C THR A 98 22.33 -11.68 -0.34
N ARG A 99 22.26 -11.51 0.98
CA ARG A 99 21.16 -10.80 1.63
C ARG A 99 21.25 -9.31 1.32
N SER A 100 20.12 -8.69 1.01
CA SER A 100 20.04 -7.25 0.82
C SER A 100 18.74 -6.70 1.39
N THR A 101 18.77 -5.44 1.84
CA THR A 101 17.60 -4.74 2.36
C THR A 101 17.47 -3.40 1.64
N TYR A 102 16.26 -3.09 1.21
CA TYR A 102 15.92 -1.81 0.58
C TYR A 102 14.62 -1.26 1.19
N THR A 103 14.40 0.02 0.98
CA THR A 103 13.19 0.72 1.42
C THR A 103 12.52 1.35 0.22
N GLU A 104 11.24 1.08 0.05
CA GLU A 104 10.33 1.81 -0.82
C GLU A 104 9.54 2.79 0.03
N ILE A 105 9.45 4.03 -0.39
CA ILE A 105 8.75 5.09 0.34
C ILE A 105 7.85 5.87 -0.60
N GLN A 106 6.66 6.22 -0.11
CA GLN A 106 5.69 7.03 -0.85
C GLN A 106 5.06 8.07 0.08
N SER A 107 4.99 9.30 -0.38
CA SER A 107 4.23 10.34 0.28
C SER A 107 2.72 10.11 0.11
N LEU A 108 1.99 10.12 1.21
CA LEU A 108 0.52 10.15 1.28
C LEU A 108 0.00 11.55 1.62
N SER A 109 0.89 12.53 1.58
CA SER A 109 0.62 13.89 2.01
C SER A 109 0.26 14.79 0.84
N THR A 110 -0.59 15.76 1.09
CA THR A 110 -0.78 16.95 0.26
C THR A 110 0.33 17.99 0.47
N GLY A 111 1.20 17.78 1.49
CA GLY A 111 2.44 18.51 1.74
C GLY A 111 3.66 17.76 1.18
N ARG A 112 4.84 18.21 1.59
CA ARG A 112 6.12 17.65 1.17
C ARG A 112 6.91 17.19 2.41
N PRO A 113 6.75 15.94 2.84
CA PRO A 113 7.51 15.40 3.97
C PRO A 113 8.97 15.18 3.59
N ILE A 114 9.86 15.30 4.55
CA ILE A 114 11.30 15.05 4.41
C ILE A 114 11.68 13.88 5.29
N LEU A 115 12.38 12.88 4.74
CA LEU A 115 12.96 11.78 5.50
C LEU A 115 14.47 11.97 5.65
N SER A 116 14.93 11.88 6.89
CA SER A 116 16.35 11.85 7.25
C SER A 116 16.70 10.55 7.98
N ARG A 117 17.96 10.15 7.86
CA ARG A 117 18.56 9.08 8.65
C ARG A 117 19.86 9.60 9.23
N GLY A 118 19.93 9.74 10.56
CA GLY A 118 20.96 10.56 11.20
C GLY A 118 20.88 12.00 10.65
N ASP A 119 22.03 12.58 10.35
CA ASP A 119 22.12 13.96 9.82
C ASP A 119 21.92 14.05 8.30
N LYS A 120 21.66 12.92 7.63
CA LYS A 120 21.54 12.88 6.17
C LYS A 120 20.09 12.88 5.71
N VAL A 121 19.72 13.86 4.87
CA VAL A 121 18.45 13.82 4.14
C VAL A 121 18.51 12.73 3.06
N VAL A 122 17.68 11.73 3.19
CA VAL A 122 17.57 10.57 2.27
C VAL A 122 16.55 10.84 1.17
N TRP A 123 15.39 11.42 1.54
CA TRP A 123 14.29 11.66 0.63
C TRP A 123 13.62 13.01 0.92
N GLU A 124 13.28 13.74 -0.13
CA GLU A 124 12.72 15.08 -0.05
C GLU A 124 11.95 15.37 -1.34
N PRO A 125 10.66 14.96 -1.44
CA PRO A 125 9.88 15.13 -2.66
C PRO A 125 9.68 16.60 -3.00
N ALA A 126 9.77 16.92 -4.29
CA ALA A 126 9.54 18.26 -4.80
C ALA A 126 8.03 18.60 -4.86
N GLU A 127 7.18 17.57 -5.01
CA GLU A 127 5.75 17.68 -5.19
C GLU A 127 4.99 16.90 -4.11
N PRO A 128 3.71 17.24 -3.84
CA PRO A 128 2.82 16.44 -3.03
C PRO A 128 2.71 14.98 -3.52
N GLY A 129 2.50 14.06 -2.59
CA GLY A 129 2.38 12.64 -2.94
C GLY A 129 1.01 12.23 -3.43
N VAL A 130 -0.03 12.94 -2.99
CA VAL A 130 -1.42 12.66 -3.31
C VAL A 130 -2.22 13.94 -3.52
N GLU A 131 -3.30 13.81 -4.28
CA GLU A 131 -4.35 14.81 -4.45
C GLU A 131 -5.67 14.21 -3.98
N LEU A 132 -6.27 14.78 -2.94
CA LEU A 132 -7.59 14.39 -2.48
C LEU A 132 -8.65 14.94 -3.41
N LYS A 133 -9.60 14.07 -3.78
CA LYS A 133 -10.72 14.40 -4.68
C LYS A 133 -12.03 13.97 -4.03
N PRO A 134 -13.12 14.75 -4.20
CA PRO A 134 -14.44 14.32 -3.79
C PRO A 134 -14.81 12.98 -4.43
N LEU A 135 -15.45 12.09 -3.66
CA LEU A 135 -15.92 10.79 -4.16
C LEU A 135 -17.34 10.93 -4.74
N PRO A 136 -17.49 10.89 -6.06
CA PRO A 136 -18.79 11.16 -6.70
C PRO A 136 -19.85 10.14 -6.33
N GLY A 137 -21.03 10.61 -5.89
CA GLY A 137 -22.17 9.77 -5.59
C GLY A 137 -22.01 8.90 -4.34
N ALA A 138 -21.03 9.20 -3.50
CA ALA A 138 -20.93 8.58 -2.19
C ALA A 138 -22.04 9.07 -1.25
N PRO A 139 -22.61 8.21 -0.40
CA PRO A 139 -23.56 8.63 0.62
C PRO A 139 -22.85 9.48 1.68
N LYS A 140 -23.59 10.30 2.42
CA LYS A 140 -23.00 11.02 3.57
C LYS A 140 -22.36 10.04 4.55
N PRO A 141 -21.23 10.43 5.19
CA PRO A 141 -20.60 9.60 6.22
C PRO A 141 -21.55 9.26 7.36
N GLY A 142 -21.57 7.98 7.74
CA GLY A 142 -22.44 7.49 8.79
C GLY A 142 -22.13 8.09 10.16
N ALA A 143 -23.15 8.18 11.01
CA ALA A 143 -23.02 8.81 12.33
C ALA A 143 -22.05 8.06 13.27
N THR A 144 -21.92 6.74 13.13
CA THR A 144 -21.07 5.92 13.99
C THR A 144 -19.78 5.49 13.28
N ALA A 145 -18.73 5.25 14.04
CA ALA A 145 -17.47 4.74 13.51
C ALA A 145 -17.62 3.37 12.81
N GLY A 146 -18.54 2.51 13.31
CA GLY A 146 -18.84 1.22 12.68
C GLY A 146 -19.53 1.38 11.32
N ALA A 147 -20.50 2.30 11.21
CA ALA A 147 -21.16 2.61 9.94
C ALA A 147 -20.18 3.16 8.91
N ARG A 148 -19.29 4.07 9.33
CA ARG A 148 -18.25 4.63 8.44
C ARG A 148 -17.26 3.57 7.97
N LEU A 149 -16.84 2.63 8.85
CA LEU A 149 -15.98 1.52 8.42
C LEU A 149 -16.65 0.65 7.35
N LEU A 150 -17.93 0.32 7.54
CA LEU A 150 -18.68 -0.44 6.53
C LEU A 150 -18.77 0.34 5.21
N GLN A 151 -19.07 1.64 5.28
CA GLN A 151 -19.09 2.50 4.10
C GLN A 151 -17.73 2.55 3.40
N MET A 152 -16.62 2.76 4.11
CA MET A 152 -15.28 2.76 3.53
C MET A 152 -14.97 1.46 2.78
N ARG A 153 -15.30 0.31 3.37
CA ARG A 153 -15.11 -1.00 2.72
C ARG A 153 -15.96 -1.14 1.45
N THR A 154 -17.20 -0.70 1.48
CA THR A 154 -18.10 -0.71 0.31
C THR A 154 -17.59 0.25 -0.77
N LEU A 155 -17.20 1.47 -0.39
CA LEU A 155 -16.68 2.47 -1.32
C LEU A 155 -15.36 2.04 -1.95
N ALA A 156 -14.44 1.46 -1.17
CA ALA A 156 -13.18 0.92 -1.68
C ALA A 156 -13.41 -0.18 -2.72
N ALA A 157 -14.43 -1.04 -2.52
CA ALA A 157 -14.77 -2.12 -3.46
C ALA A 157 -15.34 -1.65 -4.81
N HIS A 158 -15.68 -0.38 -4.94
CA HIS A 158 -16.10 0.20 -6.23
C HIS A 158 -14.92 0.57 -7.14
N PHE A 159 -13.71 0.59 -6.62
CA PHE A 159 -12.51 0.84 -7.41
C PHE A 159 -11.91 -0.47 -7.91
N THR A 160 -11.43 -0.45 -9.13
CA THR A 160 -10.52 -1.47 -9.66
C THR A 160 -9.18 -0.81 -9.97
N VAL A 161 -8.07 -1.51 -9.71
CA VAL A 161 -6.73 -1.04 -10.03
C VAL A 161 -6.05 -2.05 -10.91
N VAL A 162 -5.55 -1.58 -12.04
CA VAL A 162 -4.82 -2.38 -13.03
C VAL A 162 -3.36 -1.97 -13.00
N ALA A 163 -2.47 -2.94 -12.90
CA ALA A 163 -1.03 -2.78 -13.07
C ALA A 163 -0.61 -3.29 -14.44
N ASP A 164 0.20 -2.52 -15.17
CA ASP A 164 0.84 -2.94 -16.41
C ASP A 164 2.36 -3.06 -16.20
N TYR A 165 2.85 -4.30 -16.18
CA TYR A 165 4.26 -4.63 -15.98
C TYR A 165 5.02 -4.76 -17.32
N GLY A 166 4.31 -4.71 -18.46
CA GLY A 166 4.89 -4.86 -19.78
C GLY A 166 5.79 -3.69 -20.19
N ILE A 167 6.85 -3.99 -20.92
CA ILE A 167 7.67 -2.98 -21.60
C ILE A 167 7.28 -2.95 -23.08
N ASP A 168 7.25 -4.12 -23.74
CA ASP A 168 7.02 -4.27 -25.18
C ASP A 168 5.63 -4.85 -25.50
N LYS A 169 5.02 -5.52 -24.52
CA LYS A 169 3.66 -6.11 -24.61
C LYS A 169 2.93 -5.82 -23.32
N GLU A 170 1.69 -5.40 -23.44
CA GLU A 170 0.82 -5.21 -22.27
C GLU A 170 0.76 -6.50 -21.43
N GLN A 171 1.19 -6.39 -20.18
CA GLN A 171 1.06 -7.42 -19.15
C GLN A 171 0.20 -6.86 -18.04
N LYS A 172 -1.08 -6.68 -18.34
CA LYS A 172 -2.06 -6.12 -17.42
C LYS A 172 -2.50 -7.17 -16.42
N GLU A 173 -2.58 -6.74 -15.19
CA GLU A 173 -3.06 -7.55 -14.07
C GLU A 173 -3.98 -6.73 -13.19
N ASP A 174 -5.17 -7.26 -12.89
CA ASP A 174 -6.07 -6.67 -11.91
C ASP A 174 -5.52 -6.90 -10.51
N LEU A 175 -5.24 -5.82 -9.79
CA LEU A 175 -4.77 -5.90 -8.42
C LEU A 175 -5.92 -6.23 -7.47
N ARG A 176 -5.65 -7.07 -6.49
CA ARG A 176 -6.63 -7.46 -5.48
C ARG A 176 -6.70 -6.42 -4.37
N LEU A 177 -7.89 -5.90 -4.10
CA LEU A 177 -8.16 -5.06 -2.94
C LEU A 177 -8.10 -5.90 -1.64
N LEU A 178 -7.33 -5.45 -0.65
CA LEU A 178 -7.50 -5.91 0.72
C LEU A 178 -8.75 -5.23 1.28
N SER A 179 -9.80 -6.01 1.55
CA SER A 179 -11.15 -5.52 1.89
C SER A 179 -11.25 -4.81 3.25
N THR A 180 -10.21 -4.90 4.07
CA THR A 180 -10.09 -4.17 5.35
C THR A 180 -8.96 -3.15 5.20
N PRO A 181 -9.15 -1.91 5.66
CA PRO A 181 -8.05 -0.93 5.62
C PRO A 181 -6.86 -1.45 6.43
N VAL A 182 -5.67 -1.34 5.87
CA VAL A 182 -4.42 -1.70 6.55
C VAL A 182 -4.09 -0.73 7.68
N TYR A 183 -4.60 0.49 7.58
CA TYR A 183 -4.53 1.49 8.66
C TYR A 183 -5.83 2.31 8.68
N ARG A 184 -6.45 2.43 9.85
CA ARG A 184 -7.64 3.27 10.07
C ARG A 184 -7.30 4.37 11.06
N TYR A 185 -7.81 5.58 10.82
CA TYR A 185 -7.46 6.75 11.59
C TYR A 185 -8.58 7.77 11.70
N GLN A 186 -8.41 8.66 12.66
CA GLN A 186 -9.17 9.89 12.82
C GLN A 186 -8.18 11.02 13.05
N SER A 187 -8.46 12.19 12.52
CA SER A 187 -7.63 13.37 12.69
C SER A 187 -8.53 14.61 12.68
N PRO A 188 -9.26 14.86 13.78
CA PRO A 188 -10.23 15.95 13.85
C PRO A 188 -9.59 17.33 13.61
N ASP A 189 -8.36 17.52 14.07
CA ASP A 189 -7.61 18.77 13.89
C ASP A 189 -7.24 19.03 12.43
N LEU A 190 -7.16 17.97 11.60
CA LEU A 190 -6.97 18.06 10.16
C LEU A 190 -8.29 17.91 9.37
N GLY A 191 -9.42 17.98 10.08
CA GLY A 191 -10.75 17.87 9.47
C GLY A 191 -11.11 16.46 9.00
N VAL A 192 -10.44 15.40 9.48
CA VAL A 192 -10.73 14.01 9.13
C VAL A 192 -11.53 13.35 10.25
N LEU A 193 -12.83 13.17 10.01
CA LEU A 193 -13.74 12.49 10.93
C LEU A 193 -13.44 10.99 11.05
N ASP A 194 -13.07 10.35 9.94
CA ASP A 194 -12.68 8.94 9.85
C ASP A 194 -11.95 8.71 8.52
N GLY A 195 -10.92 7.88 8.52
CA GLY A 195 -10.17 7.57 7.32
C GLY A 195 -9.65 6.14 7.31
N GLY A 196 -9.40 5.62 6.11
CA GLY A 196 -8.83 4.31 5.91
C GLY A 196 -7.83 4.29 4.76
N LEU A 197 -6.68 3.66 5.00
CA LEU A 197 -5.69 3.33 3.99
C LEU A 197 -5.91 1.89 3.55
N PHE A 198 -6.29 1.69 2.30
CA PHE A 198 -6.50 0.38 1.69
C PHE A 198 -5.35 0.05 0.75
N ALA A 199 -5.00 -1.23 0.65
CA ALA A 199 -3.98 -1.70 -0.27
C ALA A 199 -4.59 -2.48 -1.44
N PHE A 200 -4.09 -2.23 -2.63
CA PHE A 200 -4.26 -3.05 -3.84
C PHE A 200 -2.97 -3.82 -4.07
N THR A 201 -3.07 -5.15 -4.16
CA THR A 201 -1.93 -6.05 -4.08
C THR A 201 -1.86 -7.01 -5.26
N LYS A 202 -0.64 -7.32 -5.67
CA LYS A 202 -0.34 -8.54 -6.44
C LYS A 202 0.03 -9.66 -5.45
N GLY A 203 -0.84 -10.68 -5.35
CA GLY A 203 -0.72 -11.62 -4.24
C GLY A 203 -0.97 -10.94 -2.90
N ILE A 204 0.07 -10.67 -2.12
CA ILE A 204 0.03 -9.91 -0.85
C ILE A 204 1.01 -8.72 -0.85
N ASP A 205 1.78 -8.53 -1.95
CA ASP A 205 2.69 -7.42 -2.17
C ASP A 205 1.90 -6.19 -2.62
N PRO A 206 1.91 -5.06 -1.90
CA PRO A 206 1.13 -3.88 -2.25
C PRO A 206 1.77 -3.12 -3.41
N ASP A 207 0.98 -2.84 -4.45
CA ASP A 207 1.38 -2.04 -5.61
C ASP A 207 0.78 -0.63 -5.60
N ALA A 208 -0.37 -0.45 -4.93
CA ALA A 208 -1.01 0.85 -4.78
C ALA A 208 -1.77 0.95 -3.47
N PHE A 209 -1.89 2.18 -2.95
CA PHE A 209 -2.74 2.50 -1.82
C PHE A 209 -3.88 3.42 -2.24
N LEU A 210 -5.05 3.20 -1.63
CA LEU A 210 -6.21 4.07 -1.69
C LEU A 210 -6.45 4.65 -0.30
N MET A 211 -6.48 5.97 -0.22
CA MET A 211 -6.96 6.71 0.96
C MET A 211 -8.44 7.02 0.74
N LEU A 212 -9.27 6.71 1.73
CA LEU A 212 -10.66 7.16 1.82
C LEU A 212 -10.84 7.94 3.12
N GLU A 213 -11.28 9.19 3.02
CA GLU A 213 -11.44 10.08 4.16
C GLU A 213 -12.85 10.69 4.19
N ALA A 214 -13.54 10.57 5.31
CA ALA A 214 -14.69 11.40 5.63
C ALA A 214 -14.19 12.73 6.16
N ARG A 215 -14.25 13.79 5.34
CA ARG A 215 -13.68 15.10 5.67
C ARG A 215 -14.76 16.14 5.88
N GLY A 216 -14.53 17.00 6.85
CA GLY A 216 -15.45 18.07 7.24
C GLY A 216 -15.96 17.91 8.68
N LYS A 217 -16.90 18.78 9.06
CA LYS A 217 -17.60 18.66 10.35
C LYS A 217 -18.65 17.57 10.26
N LYS A 218 -19.02 17.00 11.40
CA LYS A 218 -19.89 15.82 11.54
C LYS A 218 -21.07 15.77 10.57
N ASP A 219 -21.81 16.84 10.41
CA ASP A 219 -23.06 16.87 9.60
C ASP A 219 -22.79 17.28 8.14
N ASP A 220 -21.65 17.95 7.88
CA ASP A 220 -21.26 18.40 6.53
C ASP A 220 -20.12 17.57 5.93
N ALA A 221 -19.71 16.50 6.61
CA ALA A 221 -18.63 15.66 6.12
C ALA A 221 -19.00 15.00 4.79
N GLU A 222 -18.00 14.89 3.92
CA GLU A 222 -18.09 14.22 2.64
C GLU A 222 -16.94 13.22 2.48
N TRP A 223 -17.13 12.23 1.58
CA TRP A 223 -16.08 11.30 1.28
C TRP A 223 -15.15 11.88 0.21
N GLU A 224 -13.87 11.87 0.54
CA GLU A 224 -12.79 12.15 -0.40
C GLU A 224 -11.89 10.91 -0.56
N PHE A 225 -11.22 10.83 -1.71
CA PHE A 225 -10.28 9.75 -1.99
C PHE A 225 -9.01 10.27 -2.63
N ALA A 226 -7.93 9.52 -2.45
CA ALA A 226 -6.68 9.70 -3.17
C ALA A 226 -6.02 8.35 -3.41
N PHE A 227 -5.27 8.25 -4.50
CA PHE A 227 -4.41 7.10 -4.78
C PHE A 227 -2.94 7.48 -4.65
N ALA A 228 -2.15 6.51 -4.21
CA ALA A 228 -0.71 6.57 -4.17
C ALA A 228 -0.13 5.29 -4.78
N ARG A 229 0.89 5.43 -5.63
CA ARG A 229 1.62 4.26 -6.13
C ARG A 229 2.45 3.64 -5.01
N PHE A 230 2.68 2.33 -5.10
CA PHE A 230 3.65 1.66 -4.23
C PHE A 230 4.50 0.63 -4.99
N ASN A 231 4.53 0.75 -6.30
CA ASN A 231 5.42 0.01 -7.19
C ASN A 231 5.87 0.93 -8.33
N GLY A 232 7.18 1.10 -8.50
CA GLY A 232 7.76 1.89 -9.59
C GLY A 232 7.93 1.11 -10.90
N SER A 233 7.84 -0.22 -10.85
CA SER A 233 8.14 -1.10 -11.98
C SER A 233 6.99 -1.29 -12.96
N CYS A 234 5.81 -0.76 -12.66
CA CYS A 234 4.62 -0.85 -13.50
C CYS A 234 3.93 0.51 -13.67
N ALA A 235 3.16 0.65 -14.74
CA ALA A 235 2.14 1.69 -14.82
C ALA A 235 0.92 1.23 -14.01
N LEU A 236 0.22 2.18 -13.39
CA LEU A 236 -0.93 1.88 -12.54
C LEU A 236 -2.11 2.76 -12.96
N ARG A 237 -3.30 2.16 -12.98
CA ARG A 237 -4.52 2.87 -13.32
C ARG A 237 -5.66 2.44 -12.41
N ALA A 238 -6.29 3.41 -11.75
CA ALA A 238 -7.50 3.19 -10.97
C ALA A 238 -8.74 3.63 -11.75
N VAL A 239 -9.77 2.79 -11.70
CA VAL A 239 -11.05 3.00 -12.38
C VAL A 239 -12.18 2.98 -11.35
N LEU A 240 -13.10 3.93 -11.46
CA LEU A 240 -14.35 4.01 -10.69
C LEU A 240 -15.51 4.15 -11.67
N LYS A 241 -16.48 3.21 -11.65
CA LYS A 241 -17.65 3.24 -12.55
C LYS A 241 -17.23 3.48 -14.02
N GLU A 242 -16.30 2.65 -14.51
CA GLU A 242 -15.76 2.68 -15.88
C GLU A 242 -14.94 3.93 -16.26
N LYS A 243 -14.77 4.89 -15.34
CA LYS A 243 -13.94 6.08 -15.58
C LYS A 243 -12.59 5.94 -14.90
N THR A 244 -11.52 6.23 -15.63
CA THR A 244 -10.18 6.39 -15.03
C THR A 244 -10.21 7.62 -14.12
N VAL A 245 -9.88 7.40 -12.83
CA VAL A 245 -9.86 8.45 -11.80
C VAL A 245 -8.45 8.80 -11.35
N TRP A 246 -7.51 7.90 -11.61
CA TRP A 246 -6.08 8.08 -11.32
C TRP A 246 -5.25 7.19 -12.24
N GLU A 247 -4.12 7.70 -12.70
CA GLU A 247 -3.20 7.00 -13.56
C GLU A 247 -1.77 7.51 -13.33
N VAL A 248 -0.80 6.60 -13.33
CA VAL A 248 0.63 6.93 -13.23
C VAL A 248 1.43 5.99 -14.12
N GLU A 249 2.39 6.58 -14.82
CA GLU A 249 3.29 5.86 -15.70
C GLU A 249 4.32 5.04 -14.93
N ARG A 250 4.90 4.03 -15.57
CA ARG A 250 6.05 3.30 -15.08
C ARG A 250 7.23 4.26 -14.87
N LEU A 251 7.94 4.12 -13.74
CA LEU A 251 9.13 4.91 -13.48
C LEU A 251 10.33 4.36 -14.24
N SER A 252 11.11 5.26 -14.86
CA SER A 252 12.41 4.91 -15.42
C SER A 252 13.44 4.69 -14.31
N GLY A 253 14.58 4.03 -14.61
CA GLY A 253 15.65 3.82 -13.65
C GLY A 253 16.14 5.12 -12.99
N LYS A 254 16.24 6.23 -13.74
CA LYS A 254 16.60 7.55 -13.22
C LYS A 254 15.55 8.12 -12.28
N THR A 255 14.28 8.02 -12.66
CA THR A 255 13.16 8.54 -11.87
C THR A 255 12.95 7.70 -10.61
N LEU A 256 13.15 6.37 -10.70
CA LEU A 256 13.02 5.45 -9.56
C LEU A 256 14.05 5.75 -8.45
N SER A 257 15.23 6.24 -8.84
CA SER A 257 16.32 6.60 -7.92
C SER A 257 16.38 8.09 -7.62
N ASP A 258 15.39 8.88 -8.04
CA ASP A 258 15.35 10.33 -7.78
C ASP A 258 14.64 10.59 -6.45
N ARG A 259 15.39 10.99 -5.44
CA ARG A 259 14.88 11.34 -4.10
C ARG A 259 13.91 12.52 -4.06
N LYS A 260 13.71 13.22 -5.17
CA LYS A 260 12.75 14.32 -5.33
C LYS A 260 11.37 13.84 -5.79
N GLN A 261 11.23 12.56 -6.13
CA GLN A 261 9.93 11.97 -6.47
C GLN A 261 9.11 11.68 -5.21
N PRO A 262 7.78 11.77 -5.28
CA PRO A 262 6.90 11.34 -4.20
C PRO A 262 7.04 9.86 -3.84
N TYR A 263 7.38 9.01 -4.82
CA TYR A 263 7.78 7.62 -4.64
C TYR A 263 9.28 7.47 -4.91
N PHE A 264 9.95 6.82 -3.99
CA PHE A 264 11.40 6.63 -4.06
C PHE A 264 11.80 5.27 -3.49
N ASN A 265 12.82 4.66 -4.09
CA ASN A 265 13.40 3.40 -3.65
C ASN A 265 14.89 3.58 -3.39
N PHE A 266 15.37 3.11 -2.23
CA PHE A 266 16.77 3.22 -1.85
C PHE A 266 17.23 2.01 -1.04
N SER A 267 18.50 1.66 -1.19
CA SER A 267 19.16 0.63 -0.41
C SER A 267 19.82 1.22 0.85
N LYS A 268 20.01 0.35 1.83
CA LYS A 268 20.65 0.66 3.12
C LYS A 268 22.08 1.17 2.94
#